data_679101fd743f4fcf0e6d69e77af0f823
#
_entry.id   679101fd743f4fcf0e6d69e77af0f823
#
_cell.length_a   1.000
_cell.length_b   1.000
_cell.length_c   1.000
_cell.angle_alpha   90.00
_cell.angle_beta   90.00
_cell.angle_gamma   90.00
#
_symmetry.space_group_name_H-M   'P 1'
#
loop_
_entity.id
_entity.type
_entity.pdbx_description
1 polymer ?
#
loop_
_entity_poly.entity_id
_entity_poly.type
_entity_poly.pdbx_seq_one_letter_code
_entity_poly.pdbx_strand_id
1 'polypeptide(L)'
;MRINKPRYTSFYIDRNFEFILIQIYQCYQRMLKDYPFIENNENKIRNRLCKDYLNNQIIVDELKLNNFAFEIESGIVDDNYKEIGYADIKVINLKERAGSVNANYIIECKRLDNSSVLNKAYINEGVNRFVDEKYPTYYKVNGMIGFIVKSFDDSISFFKNFTQYQFIPDFQYSYKSDHIIKRGEKITLYHLALDFSSKIKKSP
;
A
#
# COMPACT_ATOMS: atom_id res chain seq x y z
N MET A 1 -0.85 -19.69 -19.21
CA MET A 1 -1.31 -20.15 -17.87
C MET A 1 -2.72 -19.59 -17.59
N ARG A 2 -3.73 -20.42 -17.30
CA ARG A 2 -5.05 -19.88 -16.94
C ARG A 2 -4.96 -19.28 -15.56
N ILE A 3 -5.00 -17.96 -15.44
CA ILE A 3 -5.13 -17.27 -14.16
C ILE A 3 -6.50 -17.69 -13.61
N ASN A 4 -6.49 -18.49 -12.54
CA ASN A 4 -7.74 -18.81 -11.84
C ASN A 4 -8.35 -17.49 -11.37
N LYS A 5 -9.58 -17.21 -11.82
CA LYS A 5 -10.30 -16.00 -11.40
C LYS A 5 -10.51 -16.03 -9.88
N PRO A 6 -10.49 -14.88 -9.20
CA PRO A 6 -10.85 -14.78 -7.78
C PRO A 6 -12.18 -15.48 -7.51
N ARG A 7 -12.27 -16.19 -6.39
CA ARG A 7 -13.49 -16.91 -5.98
C ARG A 7 -14.61 -15.96 -5.51
N TYR A 8 -14.23 -14.72 -5.19
CA TYR A 8 -15.13 -13.75 -4.58
C TYR A 8 -15.56 -12.67 -5.58
N THR A 9 -16.69 -12.03 -5.29
CA THR A 9 -17.17 -10.87 -6.04
C THR A 9 -16.25 -9.66 -5.83
N SER A 10 -16.27 -8.69 -6.75
CA SER A 10 -15.51 -7.45 -6.63
C SER A 10 -15.80 -6.73 -5.31
N PHE A 11 -17.06 -6.67 -4.89
CA PHE A 11 -17.46 -6.07 -3.61
C PHE A 11 -16.74 -6.69 -2.41
N TYR A 12 -16.62 -8.02 -2.36
CA TYR A 12 -15.93 -8.71 -1.26
C TYR A 12 -14.43 -8.47 -1.29
N ILE A 13 -13.84 -8.40 -2.49
CA ILE A 13 -12.42 -8.09 -2.70
C ILE A 13 -12.12 -6.69 -2.17
N ASP A 14 -12.92 -5.69 -2.54
CA ASP A 14 -12.77 -4.31 -2.08
C ASP A 14 -12.87 -4.21 -0.56
N ARG A 15 -13.87 -4.87 0.05
CA ARG A 15 -14.07 -4.88 1.51
C ARG A 15 -12.89 -5.52 2.26
N ASN A 16 -12.33 -6.61 1.74
CA ASN A 16 -11.14 -7.22 2.32
C ASN A 16 -9.94 -6.27 2.26
N PHE A 17 -9.77 -5.58 1.13
CA PHE A 17 -8.67 -4.66 0.98
C PHE A 17 -8.84 -3.39 1.84
N GLU A 18 -10.04 -2.84 1.90
CA GLU A 18 -10.38 -1.75 2.83
C GLU A 18 -10.10 -2.14 4.28
N PHE A 19 -10.49 -3.35 4.70
CA PHE A 19 -10.16 -3.86 6.02
C PHE A 19 -8.66 -3.86 6.28
N ILE A 20 -7.85 -4.38 5.35
CA ILE A 20 -6.38 -4.37 5.46
C ILE A 20 -5.85 -2.94 5.63
N LEU A 21 -6.32 -2.00 4.82
CA LEU A 21 -5.88 -0.60 4.87
C LEU A 21 -6.30 0.10 6.17
N ILE A 22 -7.48 -0.23 6.74
CA ILE A 22 -7.92 0.24 8.06
C ILE A 22 -6.92 -0.24 9.13
N GLN A 23 -6.50 -1.51 9.09
CA GLN A 23 -5.54 -2.03 10.07
C GLN A 23 -4.13 -1.41 9.88
N ILE A 24 -3.71 -1.16 8.64
CA ILE A 24 -2.47 -0.41 8.37
C ILE A 24 -2.56 1.00 8.99
N TYR A 25 -3.69 1.68 8.87
CA TYR A 25 -3.90 2.98 9.49
C TYR A 25 -3.83 2.90 11.04
N GLN A 26 -4.42 1.87 11.65
CA GLN A 26 -4.30 1.66 13.11
C GLN A 26 -2.84 1.40 13.53
N CYS A 27 -2.08 0.63 12.76
CA CYS A 27 -0.65 0.43 12.98
C CYS A 27 0.13 1.74 12.86
N TYR A 28 -0.18 2.57 11.86
CA TYR A 28 0.38 3.91 11.73
C TYR A 28 0.12 4.79 12.96
N GLN A 29 -1.12 4.79 13.48
CA GLN A 29 -1.45 5.56 14.67
C GLN A 29 -0.67 5.11 15.91
N ARG A 30 -0.45 3.79 16.07
CA ARG A 30 0.42 3.23 17.12
C ARG A 30 1.85 3.68 16.92
N MET A 31 2.38 3.58 15.71
CA MET A 31 3.73 4.01 15.37
C MET A 31 3.98 5.47 15.71
N LEU A 32 3.00 6.37 15.52
CA LEU A 32 3.10 7.78 15.93
C LEU A 32 3.18 7.95 17.45
N LYS A 33 2.56 7.06 18.23
CA LYS A 33 2.62 7.10 19.71
C LYS A 33 3.92 6.52 20.24
N ASP A 34 4.34 5.38 19.69
CA ASP A 34 5.46 4.60 20.20
C ASP A 34 6.82 5.21 19.87
N TYR A 35 6.90 5.97 18.74
CA TYR A 35 8.16 6.56 18.30
C TYR A 35 8.15 8.08 18.43
N PRO A 36 9.04 8.66 19.25
CA PRO A 36 9.21 10.11 19.35
C PRO A 36 9.78 10.69 18.04
N PHE A 37 10.63 9.92 17.33
CA PHE A 37 11.25 10.32 16.08
C PHE A 37 11.27 9.18 15.07
N ILE A 38 11.10 9.55 13.80
CA ILE A 38 11.14 8.65 12.64
C ILE A 38 12.16 9.18 11.65
N GLU A 39 12.96 8.31 11.07
CA GLU A 39 13.92 8.69 10.05
C GLU A 39 13.23 9.02 8.72
N ASN A 40 13.67 10.07 8.03
CA ASN A 40 13.20 10.43 6.70
C ASN A 40 13.75 9.45 5.64
N ASN A 41 13.31 8.21 5.72
CA ASN A 41 13.73 7.13 4.82
C ASN A 41 12.55 6.20 4.55
N GLU A 42 12.16 6.07 3.28
CA GLU A 42 10.99 5.28 2.84
C GLU A 42 11.05 3.83 3.34
N ASN A 43 12.17 3.17 3.09
CA ASN A 43 12.34 1.77 3.47
C ASN A 43 12.30 1.59 5.00
N LYS A 44 12.88 2.51 5.76
CA LYS A 44 12.85 2.44 7.23
C LYS A 44 11.45 2.66 7.79
N ILE A 45 10.67 3.58 7.23
CA ILE A 45 9.26 3.80 7.63
C ILE A 45 8.44 2.55 7.32
N ARG A 46 8.49 2.05 6.09
CA ARG A 46 7.81 0.84 5.65
C ARG A 46 8.20 -0.37 6.48
N ASN A 47 9.51 -0.63 6.64
CA ASN A 47 10.00 -1.81 7.36
C ASN A 47 9.59 -1.78 8.83
N ARG A 48 9.59 -0.61 9.47
CA ARG A 48 9.12 -0.46 10.84
C ARG A 48 7.61 -0.73 10.95
N LEU A 49 6.80 -0.15 10.06
CA LEU A 49 5.36 -0.41 10.00
C LEU A 49 5.07 -1.91 9.84
N CYS A 50 5.79 -2.59 8.98
CA CYS A 50 5.55 -4.01 8.75
C CYS A 50 6.11 -4.89 9.87
N LYS A 51 7.37 -4.68 10.27
CA LYS A 51 8.05 -5.58 11.21
C LYS A 51 7.54 -5.43 12.64
N ASP A 52 7.35 -4.17 13.09
CA ASP A 52 7.02 -3.92 14.50
C ASP A 52 5.50 -4.01 14.74
N TYR A 53 4.67 -3.93 13.69
CA TYR A 53 3.20 -3.94 13.82
C TYR A 53 2.53 -5.04 12.98
N LEU A 54 2.60 -4.97 11.65
CA LEU A 54 1.84 -5.88 10.76
C LEU A 54 2.29 -7.35 10.85
N ASN A 55 3.53 -7.61 11.28
CA ASN A 55 4.09 -8.94 11.52
C ASN A 55 4.33 -9.22 13.01
N ASN A 56 3.83 -8.37 13.91
CA ASN A 56 3.87 -8.62 15.35
C ASN A 56 2.65 -9.46 15.75
N GLN A 57 2.86 -10.68 16.24
CA GLN A 57 1.78 -11.64 16.50
C GLN A 57 0.70 -11.08 17.44
N ILE A 58 1.09 -10.35 18.49
CA ILE A 58 0.13 -9.75 19.44
C ILE A 58 -0.80 -8.76 18.71
N ILE A 59 -0.23 -7.92 17.85
CA ILE A 59 -0.97 -6.92 17.07
C ILE A 59 -1.81 -7.59 15.98
N VAL A 60 -1.27 -8.63 15.33
CA VAL A 60 -1.98 -9.43 14.32
C VAL A 60 -3.24 -10.05 14.92
N ASP A 61 -3.15 -10.61 16.12
CA ASP A 61 -4.29 -11.21 16.81
C ASP A 61 -5.33 -10.16 17.22
N GLU A 62 -4.87 -9.06 17.81
CA GLU A 62 -5.72 -7.93 18.21
C GLU A 62 -6.47 -7.32 17.04
N LEU A 63 -5.79 -7.08 15.93
CA LEU A 63 -6.34 -6.48 14.72
C LEU A 63 -7.02 -7.50 13.79
N LYS A 64 -7.10 -8.77 14.19
CA LYS A 64 -7.74 -9.86 13.41
C LYS A 64 -7.13 -10.05 12.00
N LEU A 65 -5.82 -9.87 11.91
CA LEU A 65 -5.06 -9.99 10.65
C LEU A 65 -4.59 -11.42 10.35
N ASN A 66 -4.93 -12.42 11.15
CA ASN A 66 -4.49 -13.82 11.03
C ASN A 66 -4.77 -14.48 9.66
N ASN A 67 -5.66 -13.91 8.85
CA ASN A 67 -5.94 -14.38 7.50
C ASN A 67 -5.03 -13.78 6.43
N PHE A 68 -4.10 -12.92 6.83
CA PHE A 68 -3.20 -12.21 5.93
C PHE A 68 -1.75 -12.38 6.38
N ALA A 69 -0.84 -12.49 5.41
CA ALA A 69 0.59 -12.43 5.66
C ALA A 69 1.19 -11.25 4.91
N PHE A 70 2.09 -10.51 5.56
CA PHE A 70 2.72 -9.30 5.00
C PHE A 70 4.18 -9.60 4.68
N GLU A 71 4.53 -9.68 3.41
CA GLU A 71 5.90 -9.82 2.92
C GLU A 71 6.44 -8.44 2.52
N ILE A 72 7.67 -8.14 2.95
CA ILE A 72 8.38 -6.89 2.63
C ILE A 72 9.37 -7.17 1.52
N GLU A 73 9.51 -6.24 0.55
CA GLU A 73 10.47 -6.37 -0.56
C GLU A 73 10.35 -7.72 -1.27
N SER A 74 9.11 -8.14 -1.51
CA SER A 74 8.84 -9.40 -2.17
C SER A 74 9.19 -9.32 -3.66
N GLY A 75 10.11 -10.17 -4.12
CA GLY A 75 10.51 -10.26 -5.52
C GLY A 75 9.33 -10.57 -6.44
N ILE A 76 9.26 -9.87 -7.55
CA ILE A 76 8.28 -10.10 -8.61
C ILE A 76 9.01 -10.71 -9.81
N VAL A 77 8.49 -11.83 -10.28
CA VAL A 77 9.04 -12.58 -11.40
C VAL A 77 8.02 -12.57 -12.54
N ASP A 78 8.47 -12.31 -13.75
CA ASP A 78 7.63 -12.37 -14.96
C ASP A 78 7.39 -13.82 -15.44
N ASP A 79 6.60 -13.98 -16.50
CA ASP A 79 6.29 -15.30 -17.09
C ASP A 79 7.53 -16.03 -17.68
N ASN A 80 8.66 -15.33 -17.87
CA ASN A 80 9.93 -15.85 -18.32
C ASN A 80 10.89 -16.14 -17.16
N TYR A 81 10.40 -16.15 -15.91
CA TYR A 81 11.19 -16.37 -14.69
C TYR A 81 12.26 -15.29 -14.43
N LYS A 82 12.15 -14.13 -15.06
CA LYS A 82 13.03 -12.99 -14.84
C LYS A 82 12.48 -12.13 -13.72
N GLU A 83 13.33 -11.80 -12.76
CA GLU A 83 12.99 -10.80 -11.74
C GLU A 83 12.84 -9.42 -12.39
N ILE A 84 11.67 -8.80 -12.17
CA ILE A 84 11.29 -7.50 -12.76
C ILE A 84 11.18 -6.39 -11.72
N GLY A 85 11.41 -6.70 -10.45
CA GLY A 85 11.45 -5.76 -9.34
C GLY A 85 10.92 -6.35 -8.04
N TYR A 86 10.72 -5.46 -7.07
CA TYR A 86 10.24 -5.80 -5.73
C TYR A 86 8.98 -4.99 -5.44
N ALA A 87 7.99 -5.65 -4.84
CA ALA A 87 6.84 -4.98 -4.23
C ALA A 87 7.23 -4.53 -2.83
N ASP A 88 6.88 -3.30 -2.45
CA ASP A 88 7.18 -2.79 -1.12
C ASP A 88 6.51 -3.63 -0.03
N ILE A 89 5.21 -3.88 -0.17
CA ILE A 89 4.45 -4.76 0.71
C ILE A 89 3.55 -5.65 -0.14
N LYS A 90 3.68 -6.96 0.02
CA LYS A 90 2.79 -7.94 -0.58
C LYS A 90 1.92 -8.54 0.51
N VAL A 91 0.61 -8.40 0.39
CA VAL A 91 -0.36 -8.92 1.34
C VAL A 91 -1.00 -10.17 0.78
N ILE A 92 -0.66 -11.31 1.36
CA ILE A 92 -1.14 -12.63 0.91
C ILE A 92 -2.44 -12.95 1.66
N ASN A 93 -3.49 -13.26 0.92
CA ASN A 93 -4.72 -13.79 1.48
C ASN A 93 -4.57 -15.30 1.73
N LEU A 94 -4.33 -15.68 2.98
CA LEU A 94 -4.06 -17.07 3.37
C LEU A 94 -5.24 -18.00 3.12
N LYS A 95 -6.48 -17.48 3.21
CA LYS A 95 -7.69 -18.27 2.93
C LYS A 95 -7.84 -18.67 1.46
N GLU A 96 -7.38 -17.80 0.56
CA GLU A 96 -7.46 -18.07 -0.87
C GLU A 96 -6.18 -18.71 -1.43
N ARG A 97 -5.06 -18.61 -0.73
CA ARG A 97 -3.76 -19.14 -1.19
C ARG A 97 -3.81 -20.62 -1.49
N ALA A 98 -4.62 -21.40 -0.77
CA ALA A 98 -4.82 -22.83 -1.04
C ALA A 98 -5.38 -23.11 -2.46
N GLY A 99 -6.08 -22.15 -3.05
CA GLY A 99 -6.66 -22.26 -4.40
C GLY A 99 -5.92 -21.44 -5.46
N SER A 100 -5.06 -20.50 -5.07
CA SER A 100 -4.26 -19.68 -5.97
C SER A 100 -3.05 -19.08 -5.27
N VAL A 101 -1.86 -19.43 -5.73
CA VAL A 101 -0.59 -18.84 -5.24
C VAL A 101 -0.50 -17.33 -5.48
N ASN A 102 -1.33 -16.81 -6.39
CA ASN A 102 -1.37 -15.39 -6.76
C ASN A 102 -2.40 -14.59 -5.95
N ALA A 103 -3.08 -15.21 -4.95
CA ALA A 103 -4.07 -14.53 -4.11
C ALA A 103 -3.40 -13.51 -3.17
N ASN A 104 -3.02 -12.37 -3.72
CA ASN A 104 -2.36 -11.29 -2.99
C ASN A 104 -2.80 -9.92 -3.50
N TYR A 105 -2.63 -8.92 -2.62
CA TYR A 105 -2.65 -7.49 -2.95
C TYR A 105 -1.23 -6.96 -2.88
N ILE A 106 -0.95 -5.93 -3.65
CA ILE A 106 0.33 -5.22 -3.63
C ILE A 106 0.10 -3.79 -3.14
N ILE A 107 0.97 -3.34 -2.25
CA ILE A 107 0.98 -1.97 -1.76
C ILE A 107 2.37 -1.41 -2.03
N GLU A 108 2.42 -0.32 -2.76
CA GLU A 108 3.64 0.46 -3.02
C GLU A 108 3.69 1.65 -2.06
N CYS A 109 4.86 1.95 -1.55
CA CYS A 109 5.10 3.04 -0.61
C CYS A 109 5.96 4.12 -1.25
N LYS A 110 5.60 5.39 -1.06
CA LYS A 110 6.42 6.53 -1.52
C LYS A 110 6.38 7.66 -0.50
N ARG A 111 7.50 8.36 -0.35
CA ARG A 111 7.53 9.59 0.44
C ARG A 111 6.93 10.75 -0.33
N LEU A 112 6.34 11.69 0.41
CA LEU A 112 5.78 12.94 -0.10
C LEU A 112 6.26 14.11 0.77
N ASP A 113 6.78 15.16 0.13
CA ASP A 113 7.26 16.37 0.82
C ASP A 113 6.89 17.66 0.08
N ASN A 114 5.92 17.59 -0.82
CA ASN A 114 5.51 18.64 -1.75
C ASN A 114 6.58 19.02 -2.80
N SER A 115 7.70 18.31 -2.89
CA SER A 115 8.66 18.53 -3.98
C SER A 115 8.17 17.89 -5.27
N SER A 116 8.54 18.51 -6.39
CA SER A 116 8.25 17.94 -7.71
C SER A 116 8.92 16.57 -7.91
N VAL A 117 10.02 16.31 -7.21
CA VAL A 117 10.78 15.05 -7.31
C VAL A 117 9.98 13.91 -6.67
N LEU A 118 9.58 14.05 -5.39
CA LEU A 118 8.85 12.99 -4.69
C LEU A 118 7.44 12.82 -5.24
N ASN A 119 6.76 13.91 -5.61
CA ASN A 119 5.44 13.83 -6.22
C ASN A 119 5.48 13.11 -7.59
N LYS A 120 6.50 13.36 -8.42
CA LYS A 120 6.70 12.60 -9.66
C LYS A 120 7.05 11.15 -9.40
N ALA A 121 7.88 10.86 -8.39
CA ALA A 121 8.21 9.48 -8.01
C ALA A 121 6.97 8.70 -7.57
N TYR A 122 6.04 9.32 -6.83
CA TYR A 122 4.77 8.70 -6.45
C TYR A 122 3.98 8.21 -7.67
N ILE A 123 3.94 9.00 -8.75
CA ILE A 123 3.27 8.61 -10.00
C ILE A 123 4.14 7.63 -10.80
N ASN A 124 5.35 8.03 -11.16
CA ASN A 124 6.16 7.33 -12.15
C ASN A 124 6.74 6.01 -11.62
N GLU A 125 7.14 6.00 -10.34
CA GLU A 125 7.76 4.85 -9.68
C GLU A 125 6.80 4.13 -8.72
N GLY A 126 5.58 4.63 -8.58
CA GLY A 126 4.50 4.03 -7.81
C GLY A 126 3.33 3.64 -8.71
N VAL A 127 2.41 4.58 -8.97
CA VAL A 127 1.18 4.32 -9.75
C VAL A 127 1.46 3.64 -11.10
N ASN A 128 2.46 4.14 -11.85
CA ASN A 128 2.77 3.61 -13.17
C ASN A 128 3.32 2.18 -13.14
N ARG A 129 3.87 1.69 -12.03
CA ARG A 129 4.26 0.28 -11.91
C ARG A 129 3.06 -0.67 -12.03
N PHE A 130 1.91 -0.26 -11.54
CA PHE A 130 0.66 -1.02 -11.72
C PHE A 130 0.10 -0.88 -13.13
N VAL A 131 0.09 0.33 -13.68
CA VAL A 131 -0.41 0.63 -15.03
C VAL A 131 0.44 -0.07 -16.09
N ASP A 132 1.76 -0.10 -15.90
CA ASP A 132 2.74 -0.75 -16.77
C ASP A 132 2.83 -2.27 -16.57
N GLU A 133 1.98 -2.83 -15.70
CA GLU A 133 1.91 -4.27 -15.40
C GLU A 133 3.21 -4.87 -14.84
N LYS A 134 4.05 -4.04 -14.18
CA LYS A 134 5.20 -4.56 -13.43
C LYS A 134 4.78 -5.44 -12.25
N TYR A 135 3.54 -5.23 -11.76
CA TYR A 135 2.97 -6.01 -10.68
C TYR A 135 1.79 -6.85 -11.17
N PRO A 136 1.75 -8.16 -10.84
CA PRO A 136 0.57 -8.97 -11.10
C PRO A 136 -0.59 -8.47 -10.23
N THR A 137 -1.74 -8.21 -10.86
CA THR A 137 -2.93 -7.68 -10.18
C THR A 137 -4.01 -8.74 -10.11
N TYR A 138 -3.85 -9.74 -9.24
CA TYR A 138 -4.78 -10.86 -9.13
C TYR A 138 -6.22 -10.42 -8.86
N TYR A 139 -6.39 -9.50 -7.91
CA TYR A 139 -7.70 -8.97 -7.54
C TYR A 139 -8.12 -7.74 -8.34
N LYS A 140 -7.25 -7.16 -9.16
CA LYS A 140 -7.44 -5.87 -9.86
C LYS A 140 -7.60 -4.68 -8.90
N VAL A 141 -7.26 -4.88 -7.63
CA VAL A 141 -7.28 -3.89 -6.55
C VAL A 141 -5.94 -3.95 -5.86
N ASN A 142 -5.30 -2.80 -5.69
CA ASN A 142 -3.99 -2.65 -5.04
C ASN A 142 -3.93 -1.32 -4.30
N GLY A 143 -2.81 -1.03 -3.62
CA GLY A 143 -2.66 0.15 -2.80
C GLY A 143 -1.41 0.96 -3.04
N MET A 144 -1.51 2.21 -2.69
CA MET A 144 -0.42 3.17 -2.58
C MET A 144 -0.43 3.78 -1.19
N ILE A 145 0.71 3.85 -0.52
CA ILE A 145 0.87 4.59 0.73
C ILE A 145 1.82 5.76 0.48
N GLY A 146 1.31 6.97 0.69
CA GLY A 146 2.11 8.20 0.71
C GLY A 146 2.55 8.51 2.13
N PHE A 147 3.85 8.39 2.43
CA PHE A 147 4.42 8.84 3.69
C PHE A 147 4.74 10.34 3.59
N ILE A 148 3.89 11.19 4.18
CA ILE A 148 4.15 12.63 4.23
C ILE A 148 5.23 12.89 5.26
N VAL A 149 6.38 13.41 4.80
CA VAL A 149 7.59 13.59 5.62
C VAL A 149 7.94 15.07 5.85
N LYS A 150 7.18 15.99 5.25
CA LYS A 150 7.37 17.43 5.38
C LYS A 150 6.07 18.15 5.02
N SER A 151 5.76 19.26 5.70
CA SER A 151 4.61 20.14 5.39
C SER A 151 3.35 19.39 4.92
N PHE A 152 2.51 19.00 5.88
CA PHE A 152 1.30 18.21 5.60
C PHE A 152 0.37 18.92 4.61
N ASP A 153 0.04 20.18 4.88
CA ASP A 153 -0.95 20.96 4.10
C ASP A 153 -0.53 21.09 2.64
N ASP A 154 0.75 21.34 2.40
CA ASP A 154 1.29 21.41 1.04
C ASP A 154 1.30 20.05 0.35
N SER A 155 1.72 19.00 1.06
CA SER A 155 1.84 17.65 0.50
C SER A 155 0.49 17.04 0.18
N ILE A 156 -0.56 17.30 0.99
CA ILE A 156 -1.88 16.75 0.76
C ILE A 156 -2.55 17.33 -0.50
N SER A 157 -2.15 18.52 -0.93
CA SER A 157 -2.64 19.15 -2.16
C SER A 157 -2.35 18.29 -3.42
N PHE A 158 -1.34 17.44 -3.36
CA PHE A 158 -1.02 16.49 -4.42
C PHE A 158 -2.19 15.55 -4.73
N PHE A 159 -2.96 15.16 -3.72
CA PHE A 159 -4.06 14.21 -3.86
C PHE A 159 -5.36 14.81 -4.44
N LYS A 160 -5.43 16.13 -4.66
CA LYS A 160 -6.61 16.79 -5.24
C LYS A 160 -7.05 16.22 -6.61
N ASN A 161 -6.13 15.54 -7.32
CA ASN A 161 -6.40 14.91 -8.61
C ASN A 161 -6.94 13.47 -8.48
N PHE A 162 -7.00 12.93 -7.27
CA PHE A 162 -7.58 11.62 -6.99
C PHE A 162 -8.99 11.78 -6.42
N THR A 163 -9.83 10.78 -6.61
CA THR A 163 -11.17 10.77 -6.02
C THR A 163 -11.07 10.50 -4.53
N GLN A 164 -11.49 11.45 -3.70
CA GLN A 164 -11.58 11.22 -2.26
C GLN A 164 -12.56 10.07 -1.99
N TYR A 165 -12.15 9.12 -1.19
CA TYR A 165 -12.96 7.97 -0.84
C TYR A 165 -12.75 7.60 0.63
N GLN A 166 -13.68 8.04 1.46
CA GLN A 166 -13.60 7.85 2.91
C GLN A 166 -14.16 6.48 3.29
N PHE A 167 -13.27 5.56 3.68
CA PHE A 167 -13.63 4.23 4.19
C PHE A 167 -13.04 3.97 5.59
N ILE A 168 -12.21 4.86 6.09
CA ILE A 168 -11.66 4.86 7.44
C ILE A 168 -12.41 5.91 8.24
N PRO A 169 -13.08 5.55 9.36
CA PRO A 169 -13.75 6.52 10.24
C PRO A 169 -12.79 7.63 10.68
N ASP A 170 -13.26 8.87 10.65
CA ASP A 170 -12.54 10.07 11.09
C ASP A 170 -11.19 10.31 10.37
N PHE A 171 -10.96 9.68 9.21
CA PHE A 171 -9.78 9.89 8.40
C PHE A 171 -10.16 10.23 6.96
N GLN A 172 -9.93 11.48 6.58
CA GLN A 172 -10.32 12.02 5.27
C GLN A 172 -9.24 11.93 4.19
N TYR A 173 -8.03 11.45 4.52
CA TYR A 173 -6.88 11.44 3.61
C TYR A 173 -6.70 10.08 2.94
N SER A 174 -7.82 9.52 2.51
CA SER A 174 -7.88 8.30 1.70
C SER A 174 -8.58 8.58 0.37
N TYR A 175 -8.05 7.98 -0.71
CA TYR A 175 -8.47 8.27 -2.07
C TYR A 175 -8.51 7.00 -2.90
N LYS A 176 -9.14 7.09 -4.09
CA LYS A 176 -9.13 6.07 -5.13
C LYS A 176 -8.74 6.66 -6.48
N SER A 177 -8.14 5.83 -7.31
CA SER A 177 -7.97 6.10 -8.73
C SER A 177 -8.18 4.82 -9.55
N ASP A 178 -8.82 4.99 -10.71
CA ASP A 178 -9.05 3.90 -11.65
C ASP A 178 -8.12 4.07 -12.85
N HIS A 179 -7.51 2.98 -13.27
CA HIS A 179 -6.57 2.97 -14.38
C HIS A 179 -6.87 1.83 -15.35
N ILE A 180 -6.54 2.05 -16.62
CA ILE A 180 -6.55 0.99 -17.63
C ILE A 180 -5.10 0.55 -17.83
N ILE A 181 -4.82 -0.72 -17.58
CA ILE A 181 -3.50 -1.32 -17.77
C ILE A 181 -3.25 -1.65 -19.24
N LYS A 182 -2.01 -1.96 -19.62
CA LYS A 182 -1.61 -2.16 -21.03
C LYS A 182 -2.48 -3.16 -21.81
N ARG A 183 -2.93 -4.23 -21.16
CA ARG A 183 -3.84 -5.23 -21.78
C ARG A 183 -5.32 -4.82 -21.81
N GLY A 184 -5.65 -3.58 -21.46
CA GLY A 184 -7.01 -3.04 -21.55
C GLY A 184 -7.91 -3.37 -20.37
N GLU A 185 -7.40 -3.98 -19.32
CA GLU A 185 -8.17 -4.27 -18.10
C GLU A 185 -8.18 -3.06 -17.16
N LYS A 186 -9.29 -2.90 -16.43
CA LYS A 186 -9.41 -1.88 -15.39
C LYS A 186 -8.84 -2.39 -14.08
N ILE A 187 -8.04 -1.57 -13.41
CA ILE A 187 -7.60 -1.75 -12.03
C ILE A 187 -7.99 -0.55 -11.18
N THR A 188 -8.16 -0.78 -9.89
CA THR A 188 -8.41 0.28 -8.90
C THR A 188 -7.23 0.34 -7.92
N LEU A 189 -6.72 1.54 -7.69
CA LEU A 189 -5.73 1.80 -6.66
C LEU A 189 -6.37 2.60 -5.52
N TYR A 190 -6.18 2.12 -4.30
CA TYR A 190 -6.47 2.85 -3.08
C TYR A 190 -5.23 3.61 -2.63
N HIS A 191 -5.40 4.82 -2.14
CA HIS A 191 -4.31 5.66 -1.68
C HIS A 191 -4.55 6.07 -0.23
N LEU A 192 -3.54 5.91 0.62
CA LEU A 192 -3.50 6.44 1.97
C LEU A 192 -2.38 7.47 2.08
N ALA A 193 -2.71 8.68 2.54
CA ALA A 193 -1.73 9.70 2.87
C ALA A 193 -1.49 9.70 4.38
N LEU A 194 -0.38 9.14 4.84
CA LEU A 194 -0.02 9.00 6.25
C LEU A 194 0.97 10.07 6.66
N ASP A 195 0.57 10.93 7.59
CA ASP A 195 1.37 12.09 8.03
C ASP A 195 2.40 11.72 9.10
N PHE A 196 3.66 11.70 8.72
CA PHE A 196 4.81 11.58 9.61
C PHE A 196 5.57 12.91 9.80
N SER A 197 5.11 14.02 9.23
CA SER A 197 5.87 15.27 9.18
C SER A 197 6.29 15.79 10.56
N SER A 198 5.43 15.64 11.58
CA SER A 198 5.71 16.04 12.96
C SER A 198 6.72 15.13 13.68
N LYS A 199 6.97 13.94 13.14
CA LYS A 199 7.85 12.91 13.72
C LYS A 199 9.19 12.78 13.01
N ILE A 200 9.34 13.40 11.85
CA ILE A 200 10.61 13.32 11.10
C ILE A 200 11.70 14.07 11.86
N LYS A 201 12.79 13.35 12.12
CA LYS A 201 13.99 13.93 12.73
C LYS A 201 14.53 15.04 11.82
N LYS A 202 14.51 16.27 12.31
CA LYS A 202 15.17 17.38 11.60
C LYS A 202 16.68 17.07 11.57
N SER A 203 17.26 17.14 10.38
CA SER A 203 18.73 17.13 10.26
C SER A 203 19.28 18.34 11.00
N PRO A 204 20.38 18.19 11.75
CA PRO A 204 21.04 19.31 12.43
C PRO A 204 21.54 20.34 11.44
#